data_26d48817709542ca1091d41cd1bc6c2e
#
_entry.id   26d48817709542ca1091d41cd1bc6c2e
#
_cell.length_a   1.000
_cell.length_b   1.000
_cell.length_c   1.000
_cell.angle_alpha   90.00
_cell.angle_beta   90.00
_cell.angle_gamma   90.00
#
_symmetry.space_group_name_H-M   'P 1'
#
loop_
_entity.id
_entity.type
_entity.pdbx_description
1 polymer ?
#
loop_
_entity_poly.entity_id
_entity_poly.type
_entity_poly.pdbx_seq_one_letter_code
_entity_poly.pdbx_strand_id
1 'polypeptide(L)'
;TASSKDAIIQMMGERYIHPRHFETKTKGAQEAHEAIRPTYMENQSVEGTAQEKKLYDLIWKRTIASQMADAELEKTTATISISKSGDVFTAIGEVIKFDGFLRVYRESYDDENEQEDESRLLPPLKKGQKLEYGPIVATERFTQRPPRYTEASLVRKLEELGIGRPSTYAPTISTIQQREYVEKGNKDGEERTFNVLTLKDNQIKDESHNEVTGAEKSKLFPTDTGTVVNDFLTEYFPDILDYNFTASVEKEFDEIAEGEVKWTSIMKTFYDQFHPAVEKTLSIKTEHKVGERMLGEEPETGKP
;
A
#
# COMPACT_ATOMS: atom_id res chain seq x y z
N THR A 1 2.80 0.97 -28.51
CA THR A 1 2.54 1.75 -29.72
C THR A 1 3.81 1.86 -30.56
N ALA A 2 3.69 2.12 -31.90
CA ALA A 2 4.87 2.30 -32.77
C ALA A 2 5.78 3.41 -32.22
N SER A 3 5.21 4.55 -31.82
CA SER A 3 5.95 5.68 -31.24
C SER A 3 6.71 5.36 -29.95
N SER A 4 6.21 4.48 -29.09
CA SER A 4 6.94 4.03 -27.89
C SER A 4 8.17 3.20 -28.28
N LYS A 5 8.04 2.37 -29.32
CA LYS A 5 9.15 1.57 -29.85
C LYS A 5 10.29 2.46 -30.35
N ASP A 6 9.96 3.44 -31.17
CA ASP A 6 10.94 4.33 -31.76
C ASP A 6 11.65 5.15 -30.68
N ALA A 7 10.91 5.64 -29.69
CA ALA A 7 11.48 6.36 -28.54
C ALA A 7 12.46 5.49 -27.73
N ILE A 8 12.12 4.23 -27.42
CA ILE A 8 13.00 3.32 -26.68
C ILE A 8 14.28 3.01 -27.48
N ILE A 9 14.15 2.71 -28.79
CA ILE A 9 15.31 2.41 -29.64
C ILE A 9 16.25 3.61 -29.72
N GLN A 10 15.70 4.80 -29.91
CA GLN A 10 16.48 6.03 -30.02
C GLN A 10 17.23 6.38 -28.74
N MET A 11 16.59 6.17 -27.58
CA MET A 11 17.17 6.53 -26.29
C MET A 11 18.13 5.48 -25.73
N MET A 12 17.85 4.19 -25.93
CA MET A 12 18.50 3.10 -25.19
C MET A 12 18.99 1.95 -26.07
N GLY A 13 18.52 1.89 -27.31
CA GLY A 13 18.88 0.84 -28.28
C GLY A 13 17.91 -0.34 -28.30
N GLU A 14 18.05 -1.19 -29.33
CA GLU A 14 17.14 -2.29 -29.61
C GLU A 14 17.05 -3.35 -28.49
N ARG A 15 18.11 -3.53 -27.70
CA ARG A 15 18.11 -4.50 -26.59
C ARG A 15 17.06 -4.20 -25.53
N TYR A 16 16.66 -2.94 -25.39
CA TYR A 16 15.70 -2.51 -24.34
C TYR A 16 14.25 -2.61 -24.75
N ILE A 17 13.95 -2.94 -25.99
CA ILE A 17 12.56 -3.02 -26.44
C ILE A 17 12.00 -4.42 -26.30
N HIS A 18 10.82 -4.51 -25.70
CA HIS A 18 10.00 -5.71 -25.63
C HIS A 18 8.51 -5.33 -25.62
N PRO A 19 7.93 -5.10 -26.83
CA PRO A 19 6.54 -4.69 -26.92
C PRO A 19 5.61 -5.71 -26.29
N ARG A 20 4.73 -5.24 -25.39
CA ARG A 20 3.77 -6.07 -24.67
C ARG A 20 2.36 -5.59 -24.90
N HIS A 21 1.45 -6.53 -24.93
CA HIS A 21 0.03 -6.29 -24.80
C HIS A 21 -0.40 -6.83 -23.42
N PHE A 22 -0.98 -5.95 -22.60
CA PHE A 22 -1.43 -6.34 -21.27
C PHE A 22 -2.91 -6.67 -21.36
N GLU A 23 -3.26 -7.87 -20.91
CA GLU A 23 -4.63 -8.25 -20.66
C GLU A 23 -4.97 -7.88 -19.21
N THR A 24 -6.12 -7.28 -19.00
CA THR A 24 -6.56 -6.87 -17.68
C THR A 24 -6.98 -8.11 -16.89
N LYS A 25 -6.33 -8.34 -15.75
CA LYS A 25 -6.65 -9.44 -14.83
C LYS A 25 -7.47 -8.95 -13.64
N THR A 26 -7.62 -7.65 -13.48
CA THR A 26 -8.30 -7.04 -12.34
C THR A 26 -9.81 -7.16 -12.52
N LYS A 27 -10.50 -7.75 -11.56
CA LYS A 27 -11.97 -7.78 -11.54
C LYS A 27 -12.48 -6.33 -11.51
N GLY A 28 -13.38 -5.99 -12.44
CA GLY A 28 -13.96 -4.65 -12.54
C GLY A 28 -13.11 -3.63 -13.32
N ALA A 29 -12.18 -4.10 -14.13
CA ALA A 29 -11.50 -3.23 -15.08
C ALA A 29 -12.48 -2.69 -16.12
N GLN A 30 -12.37 -1.38 -16.36
CA GLN A 30 -13.16 -0.71 -17.39
C GLN A 30 -12.43 -0.82 -18.73
N GLU A 31 -12.52 -1.98 -19.38
CA GLU A 31 -11.81 -2.28 -20.66
C GLU A 31 -12.19 -1.34 -21.81
N ALA A 32 -13.33 -0.65 -21.69
CA ALA A 32 -13.76 0.36 -22.67
C ALA A 32 -12.88 1.62 -22.65
N HIS A 33 -12.03 1.78 -21.65
CA HIS A 33 -11.14 2.95 -21.52
C HIS A 33 -9.72 2.62 -21.94
N GLU A 34 -9.13 3.51 -22.73
CA GLU A 34 -7.72 3.45 -23.08
C GLU A 34 -6.86 3.79 -21.84
N ALA A 35 -5.72 3.10 -21.69
CA ALA A 35 -4.78 3.41 -20.63
C ALA A 35 -4.23 4.84 -20.76
N ILE A 36 -4.03 5.53 -19.64
CA ILE A 36 -3.44 6.86 -19.60
C ILE A 36 -2.01 6.77 -20.12
N ARG A 37 -1.69 7.53 -21.15
CA ARG A 37 -0.37 7.58 -21.78
C ARG A 37 -0.11 8.96 -22.38
N PRO A 38 1.14 9.35 -22.62
CA PRO A 38 1.45 10.56 -23.37
C PRO A 38 0.88 10.51 -24.79
N THR A 39 0.38 11.63 -25.29
CA THR A 39 -0.05 11.74 -26.67
C THR A 39 1.14 11.66 -27.64
N TYR A 40 2.26 12.29 -27.24
CA TYR A 40 3.51 12.34 -28.01
C TYR A 40 4.63 11.75 -27.18
N MET A 41 5.11 10.57 -27.55
CA MET A 41 6.12 9.82 -26.78
C MET A 41 7.53 10.43 -26.84
N GLU A 42 7.80 11.22 -27.87
CA GLU A 42 9.03 11.99 -28.05
C GLU A 42 9.19 13.12 -27.01
N ASN A 43 8.10 13.60 -26.45
CA ASN A 43 8.12 14.63 -25.42
C ASN A 43 8.37 14.01 -24.05
N GLN A 44 9.62 14.03 -23.60
CA GLN A 44 10.00 13.50 -22.27
C GLN A 44 9.57 14.42 -21.11
N SER A 45 9.23 15.67 -21.41
CA SER A 45 8.79 16.65 -20.42
C SER A 45 7.74 17.58 -21.04
N VAL A 46 6.98 18.25 -20.18
CA VAL A 46 5.97 19.22 -20.58
C VAL A 46 6.15 20.53 -19.83
N GLU A 47 5.66 21.62 -20.42
CA GLU A 47 5.51 22.88 -19.71
C GLU A 47 4.33 22.80 -18.72
N GLY A 48 4.47 23.44 -17.55
CA GLY A 48 3.44 23.44 -16.54
C GLY A 48 3.98 23.64 -15.13
N THR A 49 3.10 23.46 -14.13
CA THR A 49 3.45 23.52 -12.71
C THR A 49 4.36 22.36 -12.30
N ALA A 50 4.99 22.46 -11.15
CA ALA A 50 5.82 21.38 -10.62
C ALA A 50 5.05 20.06 -10.42
N GLN A 51 3.76 20.14 -10.07
CA GLN A 51 2.91 18.95 -9.90
C GLN A 51 2.56 18.30 -11.23
N GLU A 52 2.20 19.09 -12.22
CA GLU A 52 1.91 18.59 -13.58
C GLU A 52 3.15 17.93 -14.21
N LYS A 53 4.32 18.54 -14.05
CA LYS A 53 5.60 17.97 -14.51
C LYS A 53 5.90 16.62 -13.85
N LYS A 54 5.70 16.50 -12.54
CA LYS A 54 5.90 15.24 -11.80
C LYS A 54 4.92 14.15 -12.26
N LEU A 55 3.65 14.51 -12.45
CA LEU A 55 2.65 13.57 -12.90
C LEU A 55 2.93 13.10 -14.33
N TYR A 56 3.30 14.03 -15.22
CA TYR A 56 3.65 13.70 -16.59
C TYR A 56 4.89 12.78 -16.65
N ASP A 57 5.94 13.08 -15.89
CA ASP A 57 7.15 12.26 -15.81
C ASP A 57 6.84 10.83 -15.37
N LEU A 58 5.97 10.67 -14.35
CA LEU A 58 5.51 9.36 -13.90
C LEU A 58 4.77 8.60 -15.01
N ILE A 59 3.81 9.25 -15.67
CA ILE A 59 3.02 8.64 -16.75
C ILE A 59 3.94 8.26 -17.91
N TRP A 60 4.84 9.14 -18.30
CA TRP A 60 5.78 8.91 -19.39
C TRP A 60 6.71 7.74 -19.10
N LYS A 61 7.37 7.74 -17.93
CA LYS A 61 8.26 6.67 -17.48
C LYS A 61 7.54 5.32 -17.41
N ARG A 62 6.36 5.29 -16.82
CA ARG A 62 5.57 4.07 -16.70
C ARG A 62 5.14 3.53 -18.05
N THR A 63 4.75 4.40 -18.98
CA THR A 63 4.38 4.01 -20.35
C THR A 63 5.57 3.42 -21.11
N ILE A 64 6.74 4.07 -21.05
CA ILE A 64 7.96 3.57 -21.68
C ILE A 64 8.38 2.25 -21.06
N ALA A 65 8.47 2.19 -19.72
CA ALA A 65 8.88 0.99 -18.99
C ALA A 65 7.99 -0.23 -19.31
N SER A 66 6.69 -0.01 -19.50
CA SER A 66 5.75 -1.08 -19.85
C SER A 66 6.05 -1.77 -21.19
N GLN A 67 6.78 -1.10 -22.08
CA GLN A 67 7.16 -1.61 -23.41
C GLN A 67 8.65 -1.97 -23.49
N MET A 68 9.37 -1.92 -22.35
CA MET A 68 10.78 -2.29 -22.26
C MET A 68 10.98 -3.75 -21.91
N ALA A 69 12.17 -4.25 -22.18
CA ALA A 69 12.61 -5.58 -21.75
C ALA A 69 12.64 -5.71 -20.24
N ASP A 70 12.45 -6.93 -19.73
CA ASP A 70 12.59 -7.25 -18.31
C ASP A 70 13.99 -6.95 -17.81
N ALA A 71 14.08 -6.62 -16.54
CA ALA A 71 15.36 -6.62 -15.85
C ALA A 71 15.78 -8.06 -15.53
N GLU A 72 17.08 -8.35 -15.69
CA GLU A 72 17.67 -9.64 -15.34
C GLU A 72 18.47 -9.47 -14.05
N LEU A 73 18.01 -10.14 -13.00
CA LEU A 73 18.60 -10.09 -11.68
C LEU A 73 19.18 -11.45 -11.31
N GLU A 74 20.42 -11.48 -10.83
CA GLU A 74 21.02 -12.68 -10.26
C GLU A 74 20.98 -12.62 -8.73
N LYS A 75 20.12 -13.43 -8.12
CA LYS A 75 19.98 -13.52 -6.67
C LYS A 75 20.80 -14.67 -6.13
N THR A 76 21.74 -14.36 -5.25
CA THR A 76 22.58 -15.33 -4.56
C THR A 76 22.13 -15.43 -3.11
N THR A 77 21.84 -16.66 -2.66
CA THR A 77 21.58 -16.96 -1.25
C THR A 77 22.72 -17.84 -0.73
N ALA A 78 23.47 -17.33 0.25
CA ALA A 78 24.53 -18.06 0.91
C ALA A 78 24.06 -18.53 2.29
N THR A 79 24.09 -19.84 2.53
CA THR A 79 23.87 -20.45 3.84
C THR A 79 25.20 -20.74 4.48
N ILE A 80 25.46 -20.12 5.62
CA ILE A 80 26.75 -20.19 6.33
C ILE A 80 26.54 -20.96 7.62
N SER A 81 27.11 -22.18 7.71
CA SER A 81 27.01 -23.03 8.89
C SER A 81 27.97 -22.56 9.98
N ILE A 82 27.55 -22.63 11.23
CA ILE A 82 28.36 -22.35 12.39
C ILE A 82 29.04 -23.66 12.82
N SER A 83 30.36 -23.65 12.96
CA SER A 83 31.14 -24.88 13.26
C SER A 83 30.84 -25.50 14.61
N LYS A 84 30.24 -24.77 15.55
CA LYS A 84 30.02 -25.20 16.95
C LYS A 84 28.52 -25.34 17.32
N SER A 85 27.61 -25.05 16.40
CA SER A 85 26.18 -25.24 16.63
C SER A 85 25.50 -25.74 15.36
N GLY A 86 24.22 -26.12 15.47
CA GLY A 86 23.40 -26.47 14.31
C GLY A 86 22.77 -25.24 13.60
N ASP A 87 23.05 -24.05 14.10
CA ASP A 87 22.48 -22.80 13.56
C ASP A 87 23.21 -22.37 12.30
N VAL A 88 22.54 -21.55 11.51
CA VAL A 88 23.07 -21.02 10.25
C VAL A 88 22.83 -19.52 10.14
N PHE A 89 23.73 -18.84 9.47
CA PHE A 89 23.47 -17.50 8.95
C PHE A 89 23.05 -17.60 7.49
N THR A 90 22.14 -16.73 7.08
CA THR A 90 21.73 -16.58 5.67
C THR A 90 22.10 -15.19 5.20
N ALA A 91 22.86 -15.12 4.11
CA ALA A 91 23.15 -13.88 3.42
C ALA A 91 22.52 -13.91 2.03
N ILE A 92 21.83 -12.84 1.68
CA ILE A 92 21.20 -12.69 0.36
C ILE A 92 21.85 -11.49 -0.32
N GLY A 93 22.25 -11.68 -1.57
CA GLY A 93 22.76 -10.63 -2.42
C GLY A 93 22.10 -10.68 -3.80
N GLU A 94 22.00 -9.55 -4.44
CA GLU A 94 21.42 -9.41 -5.76
C GLU A 94 22.32 -8.57 -6.67
N VAL A 95 22.48 -9.01 -7.91
CA VAL A 95 23.26 -8.29 -8.92
C VAL A 95 22.37 -8.08 -10.14
N ILE A 96 22.27 -6.84 -10.58
CA ILE A 96 21.58 -6.50 -11.83
C ILE A 96 22.51 -6.87 -13.00
N LYS A 97 22.15 -7.92 -13.74
CA LYS A 97 22.86 -8.34 -14.97
C LYS A 97 22.48 -7.48 -16.17
N PHE A 98 21.19 -7.13 -16.22
CA PHE A 98 20.63 -6.24 -17.20
C PHE A 98 19.52 -5.42 -16.56
N ASP A 99 19.61 -4.10 -16.65
CA ASP A 99 18.70 -3.20 -15.96
C ASP A 99 17.30 -3.12 -16.59
N GLY A 100 17.16 -3.43 -17.90
CA GLY A 100 15.87 -3.47 -18.56
C GLY A 100 15.02 -2.22 -18.26
N PHE A 101 13.76 -2.43 -17.89
CA PHE A 101 12.83 -1.34 -17.54
C PHE A 101 13.24 -0.56 -16.27
N LEU A 102 14.03 -1.14 -15.37
CA LEU A 102 14.50 -0.48 -14.16
C LEU A 102 15.38 0.74 -14.45
N ARG A 103 15.91 0.83 -15.65
CA ARG A 103 16.67 2.01 -16.12
C ARG A 103 15.84 3.29 -16.16
N VAL A 104 14.53 3.15 -16.41
CA VAL A 104 13.61 4.28 -16.54
C VAL A 104 12.69 4.42 -15.35
N TYR A 105 12.21 3.30 -14.84
CA TYR A 105 11.18 3.28 -13.83
C TYR A 105 11.51 2.29 -12.71
N ARG A 106 11.57 2.82 -11.49
CA ARG A 106 11.54 2.04 -10.25
C ARG A 106 10.29 2.43 -9.49
N GLU A 107 9.54 1.46 -9.05
CA GLU A 107 8.36 1.69 -8.22
C GLU A 107 8.81 2.21 -6.85
N SER A 108 8.18 3.28 -6.38
CA SER A 108 8.39 3.77 -5.02
C SER A 108 7.39 3.07 -4.09
N TYR A 109 7.84 2.70 -2.91
CA TYR A 109 6.96 2.13 -1.89
C TYR A 109 6.21 3.24 -1.16
N ASP A 110 4.90 3.03 -0.93
CA ASP A 110 4.06 4.00 -0.22
C ASP A 110 4.22 3.91 1.29
N ASP A 111 4.73 2.80 1.80
CA ASP A 111 4.98 2.55 3.21
C ASP A 111 6.47 2.51 3.53
N GLU A 112 6.88 3.31 4.53
CA GLU A 112 8.27 3.37 5.02
C GLU A 112 8.79 2.02 5.55
N ASN A 113 7.88 1.06 5.82
CA ASN A 113 8.21 -0.29 6.27
C ASN A 113 8.50 -1.28 5.12
N GLU A 114 8.17 -0.92 3.88
CA GLU A 114 8.52 -1.68 2.67
C GLU A 114 9.88 -1.21 2.11
N GLN A 115 10.81 -0.80 2.97
CA GLN A 115 12.17 -0.49 2.51
C GLN A 115 12.75 -1.75 1.85
N GLU A 116 13.15 -1.60 0.59
CA GLU A 116 14.02 -2.57 -0.05
C GLU A 116 15.20 -2.82 0.89
N ASP A 117 15.37 -4.09 1.29
CA ASP A 117 16.68 -4.54 1.74
C ASP A 117 17.63 -4.12 0.63
N GLU A 118 18.42 -3.08 0.88
CA GLU A 118 19.43 -2.63 -0.07
C GLU A 118 20.18 -3.88 -0.52
N SER A 119 19.96 -4.28 -1.76
CA SER A 119 20.52 -5.50 -2.32
C SER A 119 22.03 -5.38 -2.24
N ARG A 120 22.60 -5.95 -1.17
CA ARG A 120 24.02 -5.90 -0.89
C ARG A 120 24.69 -6.84 -1.86
N LEU A 121 25.67 -6.34 -2.59
CA LEU A 121 26.55 -7.18 -3.38
C LEU A 121 27.27 -8.16 -2.47
N LEU A 122 27.06 -9.45 -2.65
CA LEU A 122 27.87 -10.46 -1.98
C LEU A 122 29.21 -10.61 -2.71
N PRO A 123 30.31 -10.79 -1.97
CA PRO A 123 31.58 -11.16 -2.58
C PRO A 123 31.47 -12.53 -3.27
N PRO A 124 32.38 -12.87 -4.20
CA PRO A 124 32.40 -14.17 -4.81
C PRO A 124 32.59 -15.26 -3.75
N LEU A 125 31.60 -16.11 -3.59
CA LEU A 125 31.59 -17.22 -2.61
C LEU A 125 31.73 -18.56 -3.32
N LYS A 126 32.39 -19.52 -2.67
CA LYS A 126 32.52 -20.89 -3.15
C LYS A 126 31.91 -21.85 -2.12
N LYS A 127 31.21 -22.88 -2.60
CA LYS A 127 30.67 -23.94 -1.73
C LYS A 127 31.80 -24.60 -0.94
N GLY A 128 31.64 -24.72 0.38
CA GLY A 128 32.61 -25.28 1.30
C GLY A 128 33.78 -24.33 1.68
N GLN A 129 33.71 -23.05 1.26
CA GLN A 129 34.66 -22.03 1.67
C GLN A 129 34.54 -21.80 3.18
N LYS A 130 35.69 -21.78 3.87
CA LYS A 130 35.74 -21.35 5.26
C LYS A 130 35.74 -19.80 5.31
N LEU A 131 34.90 -19.25 6.15
CA LEU A 131 34.84 -17.83 6.38
C LEU A 131 35.34 -17.51 7.79
N GLU A 132 36.11 -16.44 7.90
CA GLU A 132 36.49 -15.88 9.18
C GLU A 132 35.38 -14.87 9.57
N TYR A 133 34.96 -14.89 10.82
CA TYR A 133 33.93 -13.95 11.28
C TYR A 133 34.58 -12.66 11.77
N GLY A 134 33.99 -11.56 11.38
CA GLY A 134 34.19 -10.26 12.00
C GLY A 134 33.28 -10.13 13.24
N PRO A 135 32.88 -8.92 13.63
CA PRO A 135 31.92 -8.76 14.70
C PRO A 135 30.57 -9.37 14.28
N ILE A 136 29.97 -10.16 15.18
CA ILE A 136 28.60 -10.67 15.04
C ILE A 136 27.72 -9.79 15.92
N VAL A 137 26.71 -9.17 15.30
CA VAL A 137 25.81 -8.24 15.98
C VAL A 137 24.41 -8.85 16.05
N ALA A 138 23.87 -8.96 17.24
CA ALA A 138 22.48 -9.32 17.50
C ALA A 138 21.73 -8.08 17.97
N THR A 139 20.78 -7.64 17.17
CA THR A 139 19.97 -6.44 17.49
C THR A 139 18.56 -6.87 17.86
N GLU A 140 18.12 -6.45 19.05
CA GLU A 140 16.73 -6.61 19.47
C GLU A 140 15.78 -5.90 18.50
N ARG A 141 14.73 -6.58 18.07
CA ARG A 141 13.69 -6.06 17.20
C ARG A 141 12.33 -6.40 17.75
N PHE A 142 11.38 -5.57 17.43
CA PHE A 142 10.00 -5.70 17.89
C PHE A 142 9.07 -5.83 16.71
N THR A 143 8.00 -6.62 16.87
CA THR A 143 6.92 -6.65 15.89
C THR A 143 6.25 -5.29 15.82
N GLN A 144 5.99 -4.85 14.61
CA GLN A 144 5.31 -3.57 14.38
C GLN A 144 3.84 -3.83 14.07
N ARG A 145 2.98 -2.92 14.52
CA ARG A 145 1.58 -2.92 14.11
C ARG A 145 1.50 -2.58 12.61
N PRO A 146 0.44 -3.02 11.90
CA PRO A 146 0.18 -2.54 10.55
C PRO A 146 0.07 -1.00 10.55
N PRO A 147 0.69 -0.31 9.59
CA PRO A 147 0.60 1.14 9.49
C PRO A 147 -0.82 1.56 9.11
N ARG A 148 -1.21 2.79 9.48
CA ARG A 148 -2.42 3.40 8.94
C ARG A 148 -2.30 3.61 7.43
N TYR A 149 -3.43 3.70 6.78
CA TYR A 149 -3.46 3.92 5.34
C TYR A 149 -3.02 5.34 4.98
N THR A 150 -2.27 5.46 3.90
CA THR A 150 -2.21 6.66 3.07
C THR A 150 -3.38 6.62 2.08
N GLU A 151 -3.66 7.72 1.37
CA GLU A 151 -4.65 7.69 0.29
C GLU A 151 -4.31 6.63 -0.77
N ALA A 152 -3.04 6.48 -1.12
CA ALA A 152 -2.58 5.50 -2.11
C ALA A 152 -2.72 4.05 -1.60
N SER A 153 -2.30 3.76 -0.37
CA SER A 153 -2.43 2.40 0.18
C SER A 153 -3.89 2.02 0.46
N LEU A 154 -4.77 3.01 0.72
CA LEU A 154 -6.22 2.78 0.81
C LEU A 154 -6.80 2.41 -0.55
N VAL A 155 -6.42 3.11 -1.64
CA VAL A 155 -6.83 2.75 -3.00
C VAL A 155 -6.43 1.31 -3.31
N ARG A 156 -5.17 0.95 -3.04
CA ARG A 156 -4.68 -0.43 -3.23
C ARG A 156 -5.55 -1.44 -2.46
N LYS A 157 -5.89 -1.12 -1.21
CA LYS A 157 -6.71 -2.01 -0.38
C LYS A 157 -8.13 -2.16 -0.89
N LEU A 158 -8.75 -1.08 -1.36
CA LEU A 158 -10.06 -1.12 -2.00
C LEU A 158 -10.04 -1.99 -3.26
N GLU A 159 -9.01 -1.84 -4.09
CA GLU A 159 -8.81 -2.66 -5.30
C GLU A 159 -8.64 -4.15 -4.96
N GLU A 160 -7.80 -4.49 -3.97
CA GLU A 160 -7.61 -5.87 -3.50
C GLU A 160 -8.92 -6.53 -3.03
N LEU A 161 -9.78 -5.74 -2.37
CA LEU A 161 -11.08 -6.20 -1.87
C LEU A 161 -12.18 -6.18 -2.94
N GLY A 162 -11.92 -5.63 -4.13
CA GLY A 162 -12.92 -5.45 -5.19
C GLY A 162 -13.97 -4.37 -4.86
N ILE A 163 -13.66 -3.45 -3.95
CA ILE A 163 -14.56 -2.38 -3.52
C ILE A 163 -14.33 -1.14 -4.37
N GLY A 164 -15.35 -0.76 -5.14
CA GLY A 164 -15.29 0.40 -6.03
C GLY A 164 -14.63 0.12 -7.37
N ARG A 165 -14.39 1.18 -8.11
CA ARG A 165 -13.80 1.17 -9.47
C ARG A 165 -12.78 2.32 -9.58
N PRO A 166 -11.88 2.32 -10.57
CA PRO A 166 -10.92 3.40 -10.76
C PRO A 166 -11.53 4.81 -10.73
N SER A 167 -12.74 4.96 -11.28
CA SER A 167 -13.47 6.24 -11.29
C SER A 167 -14.03 6.66 -9.93
N THR A 168 -14.16 5.76 -8.95
CA THR A 168 -14.80 6.03 -7.65
C THR A 168 -13.82 6.10 -6.49
N TYR A 169 -12.59 5.60 -6.60
CA TYR A 169 -11.63 5.58 -5.50
C TYR A 169 -11.33 6.98 -4.97
N ALA A 170 -10.88 7.90 -5.83
CA ALA A 170 -10.52 9.25 -5.42
C ALA A 170 -11.74 10.05 -4.90
N PRO A 171 -12.93 10.05 -5.55
CA PRO A 171 -14.13 10.68 -5.01
C PRO A 171 -14.53 10.13 -3.64
N THR A 172 -14.46 8.81 -3.42
CA THR A 172 -14.79 8.20 -2.13
C THR A 172 -13.85 8.68 -1.03
N ILE A 173 -12.53 8.68 -1.27
CA ILE A 173 -11.53 9.15 -0.31
C ILE A 173 -11.72 10.64 -0.02
N SER A 174 -12.01 11.45 -1.02
CA SER A 174 -12.33 12.87 -0.81
C SER A 174 -13.59 13.06 0.01
N THR A 175 -14.63 12.25 -0.23
CA THR A 175 -15.91 12.35 0.47
C THR A 175 -15.79 12.02 1.95
N ILE A 176 -15.04 10.96 2.34
CA ILE A 176 -14.87 10.60 3.75
C ILE A 176 -14.07 11.66 4.52
N GLN A 177 -13.14 12.36 3.84
CA GLN A 177 -12.41 13.47 4.43
C GLN A 177 -13.30 14.73 4.54
N GLN A 178 -14.08 15.07 3.51
CA GLN A 178 -15.01 16.22 3.52
C GLN A 178 -16.12 16.07 4.57
N ARG A 179 -16.54 14.82 4.85
CA ARG A 179 -17.50 14.50 5.91
C ARG A 179 -16.86 14.39 7.30
N GLU A 180 -15.57 14.64 7.38
CA GLU A 180 -14.80 14.56 8.63
C GLU A 180 -14.89 13.18 9.29
N TYR A 181 -15.05 12.10 8.51
CA TYR A 181 -14.97 10.74 9.04
C TYR A 181 -13.54 10.32 9.27
N VAL A 182 -12.64 10.82 8.42
CA VAL A 182 -11.19 10.67 8.56
C VAL A 182 -10.52 12.01 8.28
N GLU A 183 -9.37 12.22 8.90
CA GLU A 183 -8.50 13.35 8.64
C GLU A 183 -7.10 12.88 8.23
N LYS A 184 -6.43 13.65 7.38
CA LYS A 184 -5.05 13.40 7.00
C LYS A 184 -4.13 14.10 8.00
N GLY A 185 -3.29 13.31 8.66
CA GLY A 185 -2.45 13.82 9.73
C GLY A 185 -1.09 13.14 9.82
N ASN A 186 -0.35 13.56 10.82
CA ASN A 186 0.91 12.97 11.24
C ASN A 186 0.79 12.56 12.71
N LYS A 187 1.51 11.52 13.09
CA LYS A 187 1.70 11.12 14.48
C LYS A 187 3.19 11.14 14.79
N ASP A 188 3.55 11.79 15.87
CA ASP A 188 4.91 11.73 16.40
C ASP A 188 5.20 10.32 16.90
N GLY A 189 6.44 9.89 16.77
CA GLY A 189 6.91 8.63 17.32
C GLY A 189 7.20 8.75 18.80
N GLU A 190 7.35 7.60 19.43
CA GLU A 190 7.72 7.46 20.83
C GLU A 190 9.14 6.89 20.93
N GLU A 191 9.94 7.38 21.88
CA GLU A 191 11.25 6.80 22.14
C GLU A 191 11.11 5.41 22.74
N ARG A 192 11.90 4.48 22.23
CA ARG A 192 12.00 3.12 22.72
C ARG A 192 13.44 2.70 22.80
N THR A 193 13.79 2.06 23.91
CA THR A 193 15.12 1.47 24.10
C THR A 193 15.13 0.05 23.52
N PHE A 194 16.22 -0.33 22.89
CA PHE A 194 16.49 -1.69 22.41
C PHE A 194 17.95 -2.07 22.70
N ASN A 195 18.21 -3.37 22.81
CA ASN A 195 19.53 -3.89 23.14
C ASN A 195 20.26 -4.39 21.90
N VAL A 196 21.55 -4.18 21.88
CA VAL A 196 22.47 -4.66 20.86
C VAL A 196 23.61 -5.45 21.50
N LEU A 197 23.69 -6.72 21.15
CA LEU A 197 24.80 -7.59 21.59
C LEU A 197 25.81 -7.69 20.47
N THR A 198 27.06 -7.35 20.73
CA THR A 198 28.16 -7.44 19.78
C THR A 198 29.19 -8.46 20.27
N LEU A 199 29.33 -9.58 19.57
CA LEU A 199 30.41 -10.53 19.78
C LEU A 199 31.60 -10.15 18.92
N LYS A 200 32.72 -9.82 19.55
CA LYS A 200 34.00 -9.55 18.92
C LYS A 200 35.14 -10.08 19.81
N ASP A 201 36.16 -10.67 19.24
CA ASP A 201 37.34 -11.19 19.96
C ASP A 201 36.98 -12.11 21.17
N ASN A 202 35.95 -12.95 20.99
CA ASN A 202 35.38 -13.82 22.04
C ASN A 202 34.78 -13.08 23.24
N GLN A 203 34.52 -11.77 23.14
CA GLN A 203 33.87 -10.98 24.16
C GLN A 203 32.54 -10.51 23.65
N ILE A 204 31.55 -10.51 24.54
CA ILE A 204 30.21 -9.97 24.24
C ILE A 204 30.10 -8.61 24.91
N LYS A 205 29.81 -7.59 24.11
CA LYS A 205 29.45 -6.25 24.56
C LYS A 205 27.95 -6.10 24.48
N ASP A 206 27.32 -5.67 25.55
CA ASP A 206 25.88 -5.37 25.62
C ASP A 206 25.69 -3.86 25.70
N GLU A 207 24.91 -3.30 24.79
CA GLU A 207 24.67 -1.85 24.70
C GLU A 207 23.19 -1.59 24.48
N SER A 208 22.66 -0.62 25.22
CA SER A 208 21.31 -0.13 25.02
C SER A 208 21.32 1.11 24.11
N HIS A 209 20.45 1.11 23.12
CA HIS A 209 20.27 2.22 22.16
C HIS A 209 18.83 2.68 22.18
N ASN A 210 18.60 3.93 21.77
CA ASN A 210 17.25 4.47 21.61
C ASN A 210 16.90 4.62 20.13
N GLU A 211 15.66 4.33 19.82
CA GLU A 211 15.06 4.59 18.50
C GLU A 211 13.72 5.31 18.68
N VAL A 212 13.31 6.07 17.67
CA VAL A 212 11.96 6.63 17.60
C VAL A 212 11.09 5.69 16.78
N THR A 213 10.02 5.17 17.40
CA THR A 213 9.13 4.19 16.77
C THR A 213 7.69 4.70 16.70
N GLY A 214 6.91 4.20 15.74
CA GLY A 214 5.48 4.50 15.61
C GLY A 214 5.17 5.89 15.08
N ALA A 215 6.16 6.62 14.54
CA ALA A 215 5.91 7.84 13.78
C ALA A 215 5.13 7.52 12.50
N GLU A 216 4.16 8.36 12.16
CA GLU A 216 3.35 8.21 10.95
C GLU A 216 3.24 9.56 10.24
N LYS A 217 3.45 9.59 8.93
CA LYS A 217 3.36 10.80 8.11
C LYS A 217 2.29 10.66 7.04
N SER A 218 1.48 11.71 6.89
CA SER A 218 0.44 11.78 5.83
C SER A 218 -0.50 10.59 5.81
N LYS A 219 -0.84 10.05 6.98
CA LYS A 219 -1.77 8.92 7.14
C LYS A 219 -3.19 9.41 7.38
N LEU A 220 -4.15 8.54 7.12
CA LEU A 220 -5.56 8.77 7.40
C LEU A 220 -5.88 8.31 8.83
N PHE A 221 -6.40 9.24 9.63
CA PHE A 221 -6.81 8.99 11.02
C PHE A 221 -8.32 9.05 11.12
N PRO A 222 -8.97 8.07 11.77
CA PRO A 222 -10.39 8.20 12.06
C PRO A 222 -10.62 9.33 13.06
N THR A 223 -11.70 10.08 12.86
CA THR A 223 -12.18 11.10 13.80
C THR A 223 -13.19 10.50 14.77
N ASP A 224 -13.55 11.24 15.81
CA ASP A 224 -14.64 10.84 16.73
C ASP A 224 -15.97 10.71 15.97
N THR A 225 -16.26 11.65 15.05
CA THR A 225 -17.44 11.58 14.17
C THR A 225 -17.41 10.30 13.32
N GLY A 226 -16.28 10.00 12.71
CA GLY A 226 -16.12 8.78 11.90
C GLY A 226 -16.32 7.52 12.72
N THR A 227 -15.81 7.48 13.94
CA THR A 227 -15.96 6.35 14.86
C THR A 227 -17.43 6.14 15.23
N VAL A 228 -18.14 7.20 15.63
CA VAL A 228 -19.57 7.13 15.98
C VAL A 228 -20.41 6.65 14.79
N VAL A 229 -20.16 7.18 13.59
CA VAL A 229 -20.87 6.76 12.38
C VAL A 229 -20.58 5.29 12.05
N ASN A 230 -19.31 4.87 12.15
CA ASN A 230 -18.92 3.48 11.91
C ASN A 230 -19.60 2.53 12.90
N ASP A 231 -19.60 2.85 14.19
CA ASP A 231 -20.20 2.01 15.24
C ASP A 231 -21.72 1.90 15.04
N PHE A 232 -22.39 3.01 14.74
CA PHE A 232 -23.81 3.03 14.41
C PHE A 232 -24.12 2.13 13.20
N LEU A 233 -23.38 2.30 12.11
CA LEU A 233 -23.62 1.51 10.89
C LEU A 233 -23.31 0.03 11.12
N THR A 234 -22.29 -0.31 11.87
CA THR A 234 -21.93 -1.69 12.21
C THR A 234 -23.02 -2.36 13.05
N GLU A 235 -23.63 -1.62 13.98
CA GLU A 235 -24.69 -2.14 14.84
C GLU A 235 -26.01 -2.33 14.09
N TYR A 236 -26.41 -1.37 13.26
CA TYR A 236 -27.75 -1.35 12.65
C TYR A 236 -27.78 -1.84 11.19
N PHE A 237 -26.64 -1.81 10.48
CA PHE A 237 -26.54 -2.18 9.07
C PHE A 237 -25.30 -3.05 8.78
N PRO A 238 -25.09 -4.15 9.53
CA PRO A 238 -23.87 -4.96 9.41
C PRO A 238 -23.68 -5.53 8.01
N ASP A 239 -24.78 -5.94 7.34
CA ASP A 239 -24.73 -6.54 6.00
C ASP A 239 -24.19 -5.55 4.93
N ILE A 240 -24.45 -4.26 5.10
CA ILE A 240 -23.98 -3.22 4.17
C ILE A 240 -22.50 -2.88 4.43
N LEU A 241 -22.05 -3.01 5.68
CA LEU A 241 -20.67 -2.78 6.06
C LEU A 241 -19.75 -3.98 5.79
N ASP A 242 -20.30 -5.14 5.41
CA ASP A 242 -19.49 -6.26 4.97
C ASP A 242 -18.72 -5.89 3.70
N TYR A 243 -17.42 -6.15 3.70
CA TYR A 243 -16.57 -5.83 2.54
C TYR A 243 -17.01 -6.53 1.27
N ASN A 244 -17.59 -7.73 1.39
CA ASN A 244 -18.10 -8.47 0.25
C ASN A 244 -19.40 -7.86 -0.32
N PHE A 245 -20.15 -7.08 0.46
CA PHE A 245 -21.38 -6.46 -0.02
C PHE A 245 -21.11 -5.56 -1.24
N THR A 246 -20.21 -4.59 -1.09
CA THR A 246 -19.88 -3.68 -2.19
C THR A 246 -19.28 -4.42 -3.38
N ALA A 247 -18.39 -5.39 -3.14
CA ALA A 247 -17.81 -6.21 -4.20
C ALA A 247 -18.87 -7.04 -4.95
N SER A 248 -19.89 -7.55 -4.24
CA SER A 248 -21.00 -8.29 -4.86
C SER A 248 -21.91 -7.38 -5.70
N VAL A 249 -22.24 -6.19 -5.17
CA VAL A 249 -23.04 -5.20 -5.91
C VAL A 249 -22.33 -4.75 -7.19
N GLU A 250 -21.01 -4.50 -7.12
CA GLU A 250 -20.22 -4.16 -8.30
C GLU A 250 -20.24 -5.28 -9.36
N LYS A 251 -20.17 -6.53 -8.92
CA LYS A 251 -20.29 -7.69 -9.81
C LYS A 251 -21.68 -7.79 -10.44
N GLU A 252 -22.74 -7.57 -9.65
CA GLU A 252 -24.11 -7.55 -10.14
C GLU A 252 -24.34 -6.44 -11.18
N PHE A 253 -23.67 -5.29 -11.04
CA PHE A 253 -23.69 -4.23 -12.05
C PHE A 253 -23.01 -4.64 -13.36
N ASP A 254 -21.93 -5.41 -13.28
CA ASP A 254 -21.27 -5.97 -14.47
C ASP A 254 -22.21 -6.96 -15.17
N GLU A 255 -22.88 -7.86 -14.43
CA GLU A 255 -23.87 -8.81 -14.95
C GLU A 255 -25.09 -8.10 -15.62
N ILE A 256 -25.52 -6.96 -15.05
CA ILE A 256 -26.55 -6.12 -15.70
C ILE A 256 -26.03 -5.52 -17.01
N ALA A 257 -24.80 -5.02 -17.02
CA ALA A 257 -24.18 -4.42 -18.21
C ALA A 257 -24.02 -5.44 -19.33
N GLU A 258 -23.73 -6.69 -19.00
CA GLU A 258 -23.66 -7.82 -19.93
C GLU A 258 -25.04 -8.35 -20.37
N GLY A 259 -26.09 -7.90 -19.72
CA GLY A 259 -27.48 -8.29 -20.04
C GLY A 259 -27.90 -9.65 -19.45
N GLU A 260 -27.09 -10.20 -18.56
CA GLU A 260 -27.35 -11.50 -17.92
C GLU A 260 -28.45 -11.42 -16.87
N VAL A 261 -28.54 -10.30 -16.14
CA VAL A 261 -29.47 -10.08 -15.04
C VAL A 261 -30.25 -8.76 -15.24
N LYS A 262 -31.52 -8.77 -14.84
CA LYS A 262 -32.35 -7.56 -14.86
C LYS A 262 -32.07 -6.70 -13.63
N TRP A 263 -31.79 -5.43 -13.82
CA TRP A 263 -31.53 -4.47 -12.72
C TRP A 263 -32.67 -4.44 -11.67
N THR A 264 -33.94 -4.63 -12.12
CA THR A 264 -35.11 -4.63 -11.24
C THR A 264 -35.12 -5.81 -10.24
N SER A 265 -34.54 -6.96 -10.59
CA SER A 265 -34.44 -8.08 -9.66
C SER A 265 -33.41 -7.81 -8.57
N ILE A 266 -32.26 -7.22 -8.92
CA ILE A 266 -31.22 -6.83 -7.97
C ILE A 266 -31.75 -5.75 -7.01
N MET A 267 -32.38 -4.71 -7.56
CA MET A 267 -32.98 -3.65 -6.74
C MET A 267 -34.03 -4.19 -5.78
N LYS A 268 -34.85 -5.14 -6.23
CA LYS A 268 -35.84 -5.77 -5.36
C LYS A 268 -35.19 -6.54 -4.21
N THR A 269 -34.20 -7.38 -4.52
CA THR A 269 -33.48 -8.16 -3.51
C THR A 269 -32.83 -7.26 -2.48
N PHE A 270 -32.15 -6.19 -2.92
CA PHE A 270 -31.55 -5.21 -2.04
C PHE A 270 -32.61 -4.50 -1.16
N TYR A 271 -33.71 -4.04 -1.76
CA TYR A 271 -34.76 -3.31 -1.04
C TYR A 271 -35.42 -4.18 0.02
N ASP A 272 -35.73 -5.44 -0.31
CA ASP A 272 -36.40 -6.40 0.59
C ASP A 272 -35.55 -6.70 1.85
N GLN A 273 -34.24 -6.55 1.76
CA GLN A 273 -33.32 -6.74 2.90
C GLN A 273 -33.05 -5.39 3.64
N PHE A 274 -32.81 -4.33 2.91
CA PHE A 274 -32.38 -3.06 3.46
C PHE A 274 -33.52 -2.27 4.12
N HIS A 275 -34.70 -2.21 3.48
CA HIS A 275 -35.81 -1.38 3.97
C HIS A 275 -36.31 -1.78 5.37
N PRO A 276 -36.47 -3.06 5.71
CA PRO A 276 -36.82 -3.45 7.07
C PRO A 276 -35.81 -3.02 8.13
N ALA A 277 -34.51 -3.02 7.80
CA ALA A 277 -33.47 -2.54 8.71
C ALA A 277 -33.60 -1.03 8.94
N VAL A 278 -33.93 -0.24 7.88
CA VAL A 278 -34.20 1.21 8.00
C VAL A 278 -35.41 1.47 8.90
N GLU A 279 -36.56 0.78 8.65
CA GLU A 279 -37.77 0.95 9.46
C GLU A 279 -37.52 0.60 10.93
N LYS A 280 -36.82 -0.48 11.20
CA LYS A 280 -36.42 -0.86 12.55
C LYS A 280 -35.58 0.22 13.21
N THR A 281 -34.57 0.73 12.52
CA THR A 281 -33.65 1.75 13.02
C THR A 281 -34.36 3.08 13.29
N LEU A 282 -35.28 3.50 12.43
CA LEU A 282 -36.09 4.72 12.62
C LEU A 282 -36.97 4.65 13.88
N SER A 283 -37.36 3.44 14.30
CA SER A 283 -38.16 3.23 15.52
C SER A 283 -37.34 3.31 16.81
N ILE A 284 -36.02 3.24 16.71
CA ILE A 284 -35.11 3.25 17.85
C ILE A 284 -34.78 4.70 18.19
N LYS A 285 -35.20 5.14 19.39
CA LYS A 285 -34.74 6.41 19.97
C LYS A 285 -33.35 6.17 20.59
N THR A 286 -32.31 6.26 19.78
CA THR A 286 -30.93 6.19 20.28
C THR A 286 -30.46 7.61 20.65
N GLU A 287 -30.29 7.88 21.92
CA GLU A 287 -29.41 8.94 22.37
C GLU A 287 -27.99 8.37 22.34
N HIS A 288 -27.27 8.55 21.23
CA HIS A 288 -25.81 8.36 21.24
C HIS A 288 -25.20 9.50 22.07
N LYS A 289 -25.17 9.32 23.36
CA LYS A 289 -24.27 10.13 24.20
C LYS A 289 -22.87 9.70 23.84
N VAL A 290 -22.19 10.50 23.03
CA VAL A 290 -20.73 10.51 23.01
C VAL A 290 -20.32 10.62 24.47
N GLY A 291 -19.68 9.58 25.01
CA GLY A 291 -19.43 9.48 26.44
C GLY A 291 -18.83 10.77 26.94
N GLU A 292 -19.44 11.36 27.95
CA GLU A 292 -18.91 12.55 28.60
C GLU A 292 -17.48 12.18 29.05
N ARG A 293 -16.50 12.80 28.39
CA ARG A 293 -15.12 12.68 28.84
C ARG A 293 -15.01 13.51 30.10
N MET A 294 -15.09 12.84 31.24
CA MET A 294 -14.84 13.48 32.53
C MET A 294 -13.42 14.06 32.51
N LEU A 295 -13.33 15.37 32.39
CA LEU A 295 -12.05 16.11 32.42
C LEU A 295 -11.55 16.32 33.85
N GLY A 296 -12.32 15.93 34.84
CA GLY A 296 -12.08 16.10 36.28
C GLY A 296 -13.27 16.79 36.97
N GLU A 297 -13.24 16.83 38.29
CA GLU A 297 -14.19 17.63 39.07
C GLU A 297 -13.67 19.06 39.22
N GLU A 298 -14.54 20.05 38.97
CA GLU A 298 -14.20 21.45 39.19
C GLU A 298 -13.94 21.68 40.68
N PRO A 299 -12.75 22.21 41.09
CA PRO A 299 -12.34 22.24 42.50
C PRO A 299 -13.25 23.08 43.41
N GLU A 300 -14.00 24.05 42.87
CA GLU A 300 -14.86 24.94 43.66
C GLU A 300 -16.31 24.47 43.77
N THR A 301 -16.84 23.76 42.78
CA THR A 301 -18.25 23.35 42.74
C THR A 301 -18.46 21.85 42.88
N GLY A 302 -17.42 21.04 42.70
CA GLY A 302 -17.50 19.57 42.75
C GLY A 302 -18.33 18.97 41.60
N LYS A 303 -18.60 19.73 40.53
CA LYS A 303 -19.30 19.23 39.36
C LYS A 303 -18.32 18.57 38.39
N PRO A 304 -18.71 17.45 37.74
CA PRO A 304 -17.90 16.77 36.77
C PRO A 304 -17.74 17.58 35.47
#